data_74655909208dd13042669975dd5825f1
#
_entry.id   74655909208dd13042669975dd5825f1
#
_cell.length_a   1.000
_cell.length_b   1.000
_cell.length_c   1.000
_cell.angle_alpha   90.00
_cell.angle_beta   90.00
_cell.angle_gamma   90.00
#
_symmetry.space_group_name_H-M   'P 1'
#
loop_
_entity.id
_entity.type
_entity.pdbx_description
1 polymer ?
#
loop_
_entity_poly.entity_id
_entity_poly.type
_entity_poly.pdbx_seq_one_letter_code
_entity_poly.pdbx_strand_id
1 'polypeptide(L)'
;MICLICEGHFVASFTWKSLLLLNDDRLCIACKHHLEKIQRPICPACGRAQSNDQLCQDCSMWKERPDSTTVLVKNRSVYAYNDLMKDVLSRFKFRGDTALAELFKQDVRAVFKRSFSMKEPVLIPIPLSKERLKERGFNQSVILASLIGEPILQPLVKIHQSKQSKKKKNERLYQKGMFQIKQTDAIVQRDVILIDDIYTTGATIYDAARILKEAGAKSVSSFTLIRS
;
A
#
# COMPACT_ATOMS: atom_id res chain seq x y z
N MET A 1 8.04 -12.00 26.80
CA MET A 1 7.52 -10.88 25.98
C MET A 1 6.15 -11.26 25.42
N ILE A 2 5.32 -10.28 25.03
CA ILE A 2 4.02 -10.53 24.41
C ILE A 2 4.12 -10.20 22.92
N CYS A 3 3.70 -11.11 22.06
CA CYS A 3 3.70 -10.92 20.61
C CYS A 3 2.63 -9.88 20.20
N LEU A 4 3.01 -8.85 19.45
CA LEU A 4 2.07 -7.81 19.01
C LEU A 4 1.01 -8.29 18.01
N ILE A 5 1.22 -9.42 17.34
CA ILE A 5 0.23 -9.97 16.40
C ILE A 5 -0.72 -10.94 17.09
N CYS A 6 -0.24 -12.01 17.72
CA CYS A 6 -1.10 -13.04 18.31
C CYS A 6 -1.37 -12.86 19.80
N GLU A 7 -0.78 -11.84 20.44
CA GLU A 7 -0.88 -11.56 21.89
C GLU A 7 -0.40 -12.69 22.80
N GLY A 8 0.19 -13.75 22.23
CA GLY A 8 0.77 -14.88 22.95
C GLY A 8 2.10 -14.54 23.61
N HIS A 9 2.38 -15.20 24.74
CA HIS A 9 3.69 -15.11 25.40
C HIS A 9 4.75 -15.85 24.60
N PHE A 10 5.94 -15.27 24.46
CA PHE A 10 7.09 -15.92 23.85
C PHE A 10 8.40 -15.50 24.52
N VAL A 11 9.39 -16.35 24.39
CA VAL A 11 10.75 -16.06 24.84
C VAL A 11 11.53 -15.49 23.65
N ALA A 12 12.07 -14.28 23.83
CA ALA A 12 12.94 -13.70 22.82
C ALA A 12 14.27 -14.46 22.77
N SER A 13 14.71 -14.85 21.59
CA SER A 13 16.05 -15.40 21.40
C SER A 13 17.06 -14.27 21.45
N PHE A 14 17.79 -14.17 22.56
CA PHE A 14 18.88 -13.22 22.67
C PHE A 14 20.07 -13.72 21.83
N THR A 15 20.34 -13.02 20.72
CA THR A 15 21.56 -13.19 19.95
C THR A 15 22.42 -11.93 20.06
N TRP A 16 23.73 -12.06 19.90
CA TRP A 16 24.64 -10.89 19.86
C TRP A 16 24.21 -9.85 18.82
N LYS A 17 23.60 -10.29 17.71
CA LYS A 17 23.02 -9.41 16.69
C LYS A 17 21.79 -8.64 17.19
N SER A 18 20.94 -9.24 18.02
CA SER A 18 19.77 -8.54 18.57
C SER A 18 20.17 -7.49 19.61
N LEU A 19 21.28 -7.72 20.32
CA LEU A 19 21.81 -6.76 21.30
C LEU A 19 22.43 -5.52 20.65
N LEU A 20 23.12 -5.69 19.51
CA LEU A 20 23.82 -4.61 18.79
C LEU A 20 22.88 -3.83 17.84
N LEU A 21 21.85 -4.46 17.30
CA LEU A 21 20.98 -3.87 16.27
C LEU A 21 19.68 -3.29 16.83
N LEU A 22 19.45 -3.31 18.16
CA LEU A 22 18.19 -2.89 18.79
C LEU A 22 16.97 -3.48 18.05
N ASN A 23 17.09 -4.73 17.57
CA ASN A 23 15.99 -5.43 16.93
C ASN A 23 14.91 -5.68 17.98
N ASP A 24 13.88 -4.89 17.91
CA ASP A 24 12.70 -4.97 18.74
C ASP A 24 11.92 -6.23 18.32
N ASP A 25 12.30 -7.37 18.90
CA ASP A 25 11.67 -8.67 18.63
C ASP A 25 10.29 -8.73 19.28
N ARG A 26 9.35 -7.92 18.77
CA ARG A 26 7.96 -7.87 19.23
C ARG A 26 7.08 -8.96 18.62
N LEU A 27 7.65 -9.85 17.83
CA LEU A 27 6.92 -10.94 17.18
C LEU A 27 7.48 -12.30 17.60
N CYS A 28 6.57 -13.24 17.91
CA CYS A 28 6.95 -14.64 18.08
C CYS A 28 7.36 -15.27 16.75
N ILE A 29 8.10 -16.36 16.81
CA ILE A 29 8.62 -17.08 15.62
C ILE A 29 7.48 -17.49 14.69
N ALA A 30 6.36 -18.01 15.23
CA ALA A 30 5.21 -18.41 14.45
C ALA A 30 4.65 -17.25 13.62
N CYS A 31 4.40 -16.07 14.23
CA CYS A 31 3.93 -14.90 13.49
C CYS A 31 4.93 -14.42 12.46
N LYS A 32 6.23 -14.45 12.74
CA LYS A 32 7.28 -14.10 11.75
C LYS A 32 7.23 -15.00 10.53
N HIS A 33 7.04 -16.31 10.72
CA HIS A 33 6.93 -17.27 9.62
C HIS A 33 5.67 -17.07 8.75
N HIS A 34 4.57 -16.64 9.34
CA HIS A 34 3.33 -16.37 8.60
C HIS A 34 3.31 -15.01 7.90
N LEU A 35 4.31 -14.15 8.10
CA LEU A 35 4.50 -12.94 7.32
C LEU A 35 5.14 -13.29 5.96
N GLU A 36 4.31 -13.67 5.00
CA GLU A 36 4.75 -14.09 3.67
C GLU A 36 5.21 -12.88 2.83
N LYS A 37 6.52 -12.64 2.79
CA LYS A 37 7.11 -11.61 1.95
C LYS A 37 7.01 -11.98 0.48
N ILE A 38 6.58 -11.04 -0.36
CA ILE A 38 6.52 -11.26 -1.81
C ILE A 38 7.94 -11.44 -2.36
N GLN A 39 8.14 -12.57 -3.05
CA GLN A 39 9.37 -12.93 -3.73
C GLN A 39 9.14 -13.10 -5.24
N ARG A 40 10.19 -12.96 -6.04
CA ARG A 40 10.14 -13.25 -7.48
C ARG A 40 9.95 -14.76 -7.74
N PRO A 41 9.30 -15.12 -8.87
CA PRO A 41 8.82 -14.23 -9.93
C PRO A 41 7.52 -13.50 -9.58
N ILE A 42 7.36 -12.27 -10.10
CA ILE A 42 6.21 -11.41 -9.85
C ILE A 42 5.68 -10.77 -11.14
N CYS A 43 4.40 -10.44 -11.17
CA CYS A 43 3.86 -9.61 -12.24
C CYS A 43 4.59 -8.27 -12.33
N PRO A 44 5.17 -7.89 -13.49
CA PRO A 44 5.94 -6.65 -13.63
C PRO A 44 5.12 -5.39 -13.37
N ALA A 45 3.81 -5.42 -13.63
CA ALA A 45 2.92 -4.30 -13.37
C ALA A 45 2.47 -4.24 -11.91
N CYS A 46 1.70 -5.21 -11.39
CA CYS A 46 1.08 -5.11 -10.07
C CYS A 46 1.86 -5.75 -8.92
N GLY A 47 2.96 -6.46 -9.19
CA GLY A 47 3.76 -7.10 -8.15
C GLY A 47 3.15 -8.35 -7.51
N ARG A 48 2.09 -8.96 -8.09
CA ARG A 48 1.53 -10.23 -7.62
C ARG A 48 2.57 -11.34 -7.78
N ALA A 49 2.81 -12.14 -6.75
CA ALA A 49 3.61 -13.36 -6.83
C ALA A 49 2.95 -14.37 -7.79
N GLN A 50 3.73 -14.99 -8.67
CA GLN A 50 3.27 -15.96 -9.67
C GLN A 50 4.44 -16.82 -10.16
N SER A 51 4.19 -17.73 -11.09
CA SER A 51 5.20 -18.67 -11.58
C SER A 51 6.21 -18.10 -12.57
N ASN A 52 5.98 -16.90 -13.12
CA ASN A 52 6.84 -16.26 -14.12
C ASN A 52 6.79 -14.73 -13.99
N ASP A 53 7.67 -14.01 -14.69
CA ASP A 53 7.73 -12.53 -14.70
C ASP A 53 6.88 -11.92 -15.86
N GLN A 54 5.75 -12.53 -16.24
CA GLN A 54 4.82 -11.99 -17.23
C GLN A 54 3.71 -11.15 -16.58
N LEU A 55 2.89 -10.47 -17.37
CA LEU A 55 1.70 -9.79 -16.87
C LEU A 55 0.69 -10.84 -16.36
N CYS A 56 0.15 -10.63 -15.17
CA CYS A 56 -0.98 -11.44 -14.70
C CYS A 56 -2.26 -11.07 -15.46
N GLN A 57 -3.26 -11.96 -15.43
CA GLN A 57 -4.53 -11.77 -16.14
C GLN A 57 -5.20 -10.43 -15.85
N ASP A 58 -5.26 -10.01 -14.56
CA ASP A 58 -5.84 -8.70 -14.17
C ASP A 58 -5.10 -7.54 -14.85
N CYS A 59 -3.76 -7.60 -14.91
CA CYS A 59 -2.96 -6.54 -15.53
C CYS A 59 -3.04 -6.54 -17.05
N SER A 60 -3.19 -7.69 -17.69
CA SER A 60 -3.49 -7.77 -19.13
C SER A 60 -4.82 -7.10 -19.46
N MET A 61 -5.88 -7.40 -18.70
CA MET A 61 -7.17 -6.73 -18.84
C MET A 61 -7.11 -5.22 -18.60
N TRP A 62 -6.28 -4.76 -17.64
CA TRP A 62 -6.06 -3.32 -17.45
C TRP A 62 -5.38 -2.69 -18.65
N LYS A 63 -4.38 -3.35 -19.23
CA LYS A 63 -3.61 -2.85 -20.38
C LYS A 63 -4.46 -2.70 -21.65
N GLU A 64 -5.46 -3.53 -21.84
CA GLU A 64 -6.38 -3.49 -22.98
C GLU A 64 -7.38 -2.32 -22.94
N ARG A 65 -7.47 -1.62 -21.81
CA ARG A 65 -8.38 -0.49 -21.67
C ARG A 65 -7.81 0.76 -22.33
N PRO A 66 -8.59 1.49 -23.12
CA PRO A 66 -8.13 2.70 -23.81
C PRO A 66 -7.54 3.77 -22.87
N ASP A 67 -8.05 3.85 -21.62
CA ASP A 67 -7.72 4.90 -20.65
C ASP A 67 -6.58 4.52 -19.70
N SER A 68 -5.98 3.31 -19.80
CA SER A 68 -5.11 2.77 -18.75
C SER A 68 -3.64 2.67 -19.09
N THR A 69 -3.27 2.76 -20.36
CA THR A 69 -1.97 2.32 -20.87
C THR A 69 -0.75 3.11 -20.38
N THR A 70 -0.94 4.31 -19.81
CA THR A 70 0.17 5.18 -19.38
C THR A 70 0.02 5.74 -17.98
N VAL A 71 -1.03 5.35 -17.27
CA VAL A 71 -1.41 6.02 -16.02
C VAL A 71 -0.59 5.55 -14.82
N LEU A 72 -0.39 4.24 -14.70
CA LEU A 72 0.35 3.64 -13.58
C LEU A 72 1.55 2.86 -14.11
N VAL A 73 2.76 3.24 -13.68
CA VAL A 73 4.01 2.56 -14.10
C VAL A 73 4.07 1.17 -13.49
N LYS A 74 3.94 1.05 -12.17
CA LYS A 74 3.95 -0.23 -11.44
C LYS A 74 3.39 -0.08 -10.03
N ASN A 75 2.94 -1.21 -9.47
CA ASN A 75 2.77 -1.38 -8.02
C ASN A 75 3.84 -2.30 -7.46
N ARG A 76 4.27 -2.05 -6.22
CA ARG A 76 5.06 -2.99 -5.41
C ARG A 76 4.44 -3.10 -4.03
N SER A 77 4.54 -4.30 -3.46
CA SER A 77 3.98 -4.59 -2.13
C SER A 77 4.97 -5.41 -1.33
N VAL A 78 4.81 -5.39 -0.01
CA VAL A 78 5.73 -6.06 0.91
C VAL A 78 5.32 -7.51 1.11
N TYR A 79 4.04 -7.74 1.43
CA TYR A 79 3.53 -9.05 1.83
C TYR A 79 2.42 -9.54 0.89
N ALA A 80 2.33 -10.87 0.75
CA ALA A 80 1.17 -11.53 0.19
C ALA A 80 -0.01 -11.47 1.17
N TYR A 81 -1.23 -11.47 0.63
CA TYR A 81 -2.44 -11.53 1.45
C TYR A 81 -2.65 -12.95 1.96
N ASN A 82 -2.76 -13.10 3.27
CA ASN A 82 -3.16 -14.34 3.95
C ASN A 82 -4.01 -14.02 5.19
N ASP A 83 -4.44 -15.03 5.94
CA ASP A 83 -5.32 -14.83 7.09
C ASP A 83 -4.65 -13.98 8.18
N LEU A 84 -3.34 -14.18 8.44
CA LEU A 84 -2.61 -13.35 9.39
C LEU A 84 -2.65 -11.87 8.98
N MET A 85 -2.36 -11.57 7.71
CA MET A 85 -2.36 -10.19 7.23
C MET A 85 -3.76 -9.58 7.17
N LYS A 86 -4.80 -10.39 6.99
CA LYS A 86 -6.20 -9.96 7.13
C LYS A 86 -6.49 -9.48 8.55
N ASP A 87 -6.09 -10.24 9.56
CA ASP A 87 -6.28 -9.88 10.98
C ASP A 87 -5.46 -8.66 11.37
N VAL A 88 -4.20 -8.58 10.94
CA VAL A 88 -3.33 -7.40 11.11
C VAL A 88 -3.98 -6.16 10.53
N LEU A 89 -4.48 -6.22 9.28
CA LEU A 89 -5.17 -5.09 8.65
C LEU A 89 -6.43 -4.68 9.40
N SER A 90 -7.21 -5.66 9.90
CA SER A 90 -8.41 -5.40 10.67
C SER A 90 -8.07 -4.63 11.95
N ARG A 91 -7.09 -5.10 12.72
CA ARG A 91 -6.62 -4.42 13.94
C ARG A 91 -6.07 -3.03 13.64
N PHE A 92 -5.25 -2.91 12.60
CA PHE A 92 -4.70 -1.62 12.17
C PHE A 92 -5.79 -0.63 11.79
N LYS A 93 -6.88 -1.09 11.14
CA LYS A 93 -8.00 -0.23 10.71
C LYS A 93 -8.94 0.19 11.84
N PHE A 94 -9.20 -0.67 12.80
CA PHE A 94 -10.30 -0.48 13.76
C PHE A 94 -9.84 -0.23 15.20
N ARG A 95 -8.63 -0.65 15.57
CA ARG A 95 -8.10 -0.44 16.94
C ARG A 95 -7.11 0.73 17.03
N GLY A 96 -6.76 1.37 15.91
CA GLY A 96 -5.78 2.45 15.91
C GLY A 96 -4.37 2.03 16.35
N ASP A 97 -4.06 0.75 16.24
CA ASP A 97 -2.82 0.17 16.72
C ASP A 97 -1.64 0.56 15.79
N THR A 98 -1.19 1.80 15.97
CA THR A 98 -0.06 2.34 15.20
C THR A 98 1.24 1.61 15.51
N ALA A 99 1.34 0.95 16.68
CA ALA A 99 2.50 0.13 17.03
C ALA A 99 2.67 -1.06 16.07
N LEU A 100 1.56 -1.58 15.49
CA LEU A 100 1.65 -2.59 14.43
C LEU A 100 2.35 -2.08 13.18
N ALA A 101 2.21 -0.80 12.84
CA ALA A 101 2.87 -0.24 11.66
C ALA A 101 4.40 -0.25 11.82
N GLU A 102 4.92 0.06 13.00
CA GLU A 102 6.36 0.05 13.29
C GLU A 102 6.99 -1.34 13.09
N LEU A 103 6.23 -2.43 13.28
CA LEU A 103 6.71 -3.79 13.00
C LEU A 103 7.13 -3.97 11.54
N PHE A 104 6.47 -3.27 10.63
CA PHE A 104 6.71 -3.40 9.19
C PHE A 104 7.75 -2.41 8.66
N LYS A 105 8.23 -1.48 9.47
CA LYS A 105 9.10 -0.38 9.06
C LYS A 105 10.36 -0.83 8.30
N GLN A 106 11.06 -1.83 8.81
CA GLN A 106 12.29 -2.34 8.19
C GLN A 106 11.97 -2.95 6.81
N ASP A 107 10.93 -3.79 6.72
CA ASP A 107 10.53 -4.43 5.48
C ASP A 107 9.98 -3.43 4.47
N VAL A 108 9.15 -2.48 4.92
CA VAL A 108 8.63 -1.38 4.10
C VAL A 108 9.78 -0.60 3.47
N ARG A 109 10.76 -0.15 4.26
CA ARG A 109 11.92 0.59 3.76
C ARG A 109 12.79 -0.23 2.80
N ALA A 110 13.06 -1.49 3.14
CA ALA A 110 13.89 -2.37 2.32
C ALA A 110 13.23 -2.64 0.94
N VAL A 111 11.93 -2.96 0.93
CA VAL A 111 11.20 -3.21 -0.32
C VAL A 111 11.03 -1.93 -1.12
N PHE A 112 10.73 -0.80 -0.48
CA PHE A 112 10.62 0.50 -1.13
C PHE A 112 11.93 0.87 -1.84
N LYS A 113 13.04 0.90 -1.11
CA LYS A 113 14.38 1.24 -1.66
C LYS A 113 14.79 0.32 -2.82
N ARG A 114 14.52 -0.99 -2.72
CA ARG A 114 14.81 -1.95 -3.80
C ARG A 114 13.92 -1.74 -5.03
N SER A 115 12.70 -1.26 -4.84
CA SER A 115 11.69 -1.18 -5.90
C SER A 115 11.69 0.14 -6.66
N PHE A 116 12.13 1.22 -6.03
CA PHE A 116 12.06 2.57 -6.59
C PHE A 116 13.43 3.25 -6.49
N SER A 117 14.00 3.55 -7.67
CA SER A 117 15.29 4.25 -7.82
C SER A 117 15.14 5.72 -8.20
N MET A 118 13.94 6.28 -7.97
CA MET A 118 13.64 7.68 -8.28
C MET A 118 14.38 8.61 -7.31
N LYS A 119 14.87 9.74 -7.82
CA LYS A 119 15.46 10.78 -6.98
C LYS A 119 14.32 11.62 -6.39
N GLU A 120 14.24 11.69 -5.07
CA GLU A 120 13.28 12.51 -4.32
C GLU A 120 11.81 12.33 -4.76
N PRO A 121 11.25 11.09 -4.71
CA PRO A 121 9.87 10.87 -5.05
C PRO A 121 8.94 11.54 -4.04
N VAL A 122 7.74 11.91 -4.50
CA VAL A 122 6.69 12.42 -3.60
C VAL A 122 5.73 11.28 -3.26
N LEU A 123 5.52 11.04 -1.97
CA LEU A 123 4.55 10.07 -1.49
C LEU A 123 3.17 10.72 -1.38
N ILE A 124 2.16 10.09 -1.97
CA ILE A 124 0.77 10.53 -1.87
C ILE A 124 -0.07 9.41 -1.27
N PRO A 125 -0.39 9.49 0.03
CA PRO A 125 -1.29 8.53 0.67
C PRO A 125 -2.70 8.60 0.08
N ILE A 126 -3.30 7.43 -0.19
CA ILE A 126 -4.71 7.36 -0.61
C ILE A 126 -5.60 7.89 0.51
N PRO A 127 -6.45 8.91 0.24
CA PRO A 127 -7.31 9.48 1.26
C PRO A 127 -8.49 8.57 1.61
N LEU A 128 -8.88 8.60 2.87
CA LEU A 128 -10.14 8.04 3.33
C LEU A 128 -11.31 8.99 3.04
N SER A 129 -12.54 8.48 3.02
CA SER A 129 -13.71 9.35 3.10
C SER A 129 -13.77 10.04 4.46
N LYS A 130 -14.47 11.19 4.56
CA LYS A 130 -14.61 11.93 5.81
C LYS A 130 -15.21 11.06 6.93
N GLU A 131 -16.19 10.23 6.60
CA GLU A 131 -16.86 9.32 7.53
C GLU A 131 -15.88 8.29 8.08
N ARG A 132 -15.09 7.64 7.19
CA ARG A 132 -14.09 6.65 7.60
C ARG A 132 -12.94 7.27 8.39
N LEU A 133 -12.55 8.50 8.04
CA LEU A 133 -11.52 9.21 8.81
C LEU A 133 -12.03 9.56 10.21
N LYS A 134 -13.29 9.98 10.34
CA LYS A 134 -13.94 10.24 11.64
C LYS A 134 -14.09 8.96 12.47
N GLU A 135 -14.48 7.85 11.83
CA GLU A 135 -14.63 6.54 12.48
C GLU A 135 -13.31 5.97 13.01
N ARG A 136 -12.24 6.11 12.22
CA ARG A 136 -10.92 5.53 12.53
C ARG A 136 -9.98 6.45 13.31
N GLY A 137 -10.20 7.76 13.25
CA GLY A 137 -9.34 8.78 13.83
C GLY A 137 -8.03 9.05 13.08
N PHE A 138 -7.65 8.20 12.11
CA PHE A 138 -6.40 8.31 11.35
C PHE A 138 -6.51 7.67 9.95
N ASN A 139 -5.53 7.98 9.09
CA ASN A 139 -5.40 7.38 7.77
C ASN A 139 -4.19 6.42 7.75
N GLN A 140 -4.45 5.12 7.54
CA GLN A 140 -3.44 4.06 7.49
C GLN A 140 -2.36 4.33 6.43
N SER A 141 -2.78 4.84 5.28
CA SER A 141 -1.86 5.12 4.17
C SER A 141 -0.88 6.25 4.52
N VAL A 142 -1.29 7.22 5.37
CA VAL A 142 -0.40 8.27 5.91
C VAL A 142 0.64 7.66 6.86
N ILE A 143 0.21 6.78 7.76
CA ILE A 143 1.14 6.09 8.69
C ILE A 143 2.15 5.26 7.90
N LEU A 144 1.69 4.48 6.90
CA LEU A 144 2.60 3.69 6.05
C LEU A 144 3.59 4.57 5.28
N ALA A 145 3.14 5.72 4.75
CA ALA A 145 4.00 6.67 4.08
C ALA A 145 5.09 7.22 5.02
N SER A 146 4.75 7.54 6.27
CA SER A 146 5.71 8.05 7.26
C SER A 146 6.83 7.06 7.60
N LEU A 147 6.57 5.76 7.49
CA LEU A 147 7.60 4.73 7.70
C LEU A 147 8.71 4.77 6.64
N ILE A 148 8.42 5.25 5.44
CA ILE A 148 9.36 5.28 4.31
C ILE A 148 10.42 6.35 4.52
N GLY A 149 10.02 7.57 4.91
CA GLY A 149 10.92 8.68 5.18
C GLY A 149 11.12 9.65 4.01
N GLU A 150 10.31 9.54 2.95
CA GLU A 150 10.28 10.47 1.81
C GLU A 150 9.22 11.57 2.02
N PRO A 151 9.28 12.71 1.29
CA PRO A 151 8.29 13.79 1.37
C PRO A 151 6.87 13.30 1.11
N ILE A 152 5.92 13.71 1.97
CA ILE A 152 4.51 13.35 1.88
C ILE A 152 3.67 14.56 1.50
N LEU A 153 2.86 14.43 0.45
CA LEU A 153 1.84 15.41 0.08
C LEU A 153 0.46 14.76 0.11
N GLN A 154 -0.58 15.53 0.40
CA GLN A 154 -1.96 15.06 0.46
C GLN A 154 -2.90 15.91 -0.44
N PRO A 155 -2.63 15.97 -1.76
CA PRO A 155 -3.43 16.79 -2.67
C PRO A 155 -4.78 16.13 -3.01
N LEU A 156 -4.92 14.82 -2.81
CA LEU A 156 -6.12 14.08 -3.14
C LEU A 156 -7.17 14.17 -2.04
N VAL A 157 -8.43 14.28 -2.46
CA VAL A 157 -9.60 14.20 -1.57
C VAL A 157 -10.56 13.17 -2.11
N LYS A 158 -11.05 12.28 -1.26
CA LYS A 158 -12.06 11.29 -1.65
C LYS A 158 -13.43 11.95 -1.75
N ILE A 159 -14.08 11.79 -2.91
CA ILE A 159 -15.43 12.32 -3.13
C ILE A 159 -16.45 11.36 -2.50
N HIS A 160 -17.47 11.93 -1.86
CA HIS A 160 -18.61 11.17 -1.37
C HIS A 160 -19.45 10.71 -2.58
N GLN A 161 -19.35 9.43 -2.95
CA GLN A 161 -20.35 8.84 -3.83
C GLN A 161 -21.54 8.45 -2.95
N SER A 162 -22.69 9.11 -3.14
CA SER A 162 -23.96 8.65 -2.55
C SER A 162 -24.14 7.16 -2.86
N LYS A 163 -24.56 6.38 -1.86
CA LYS A 163 -24.77 4.93 -1.95
C LYS A 163 -25.75 4.60 -3.08
N GLN A 164 -25.31 4.52 -4.29
CA GLN A 164 -26.03 3.86 -5.37
C GLN A 164 -25.64 2.39 -5.35
N SER A 165 -26.57 1.58 -4.87
CA SER A 165 -26.78 0.15 -5.05
C SER A 165 -25.55 -0.78 -5.07
N LYS A 166 -25.73 -1.95 -4.48
CA LYS A 166 -24.86 -3.15 -4.47
C LYS A 166 -24.38 -3.53 -5.88
N LYS A 167 -23.30 -2.92 -6.34
CA LYS A 167 -22.69 -3.23 -7.64
C LYS A 167 -21.88 -4.52 -7.56
N LYS A 168 -22.03 -5.38 -8.57
CA LYS A 168 -21.31 -6.66 -8.75
C LYS A 168 -19.79 -6.43 -8.83
N LYS A 169 -18.97 -7.44 -8.50
CA LYS A 169 -17.49 -7.39 -8.46
C LYS A 169 -16.86 -6.80 -9.73
N ASN A 170 -17.43 -7.08 -10.91
CA ASN A 170 -16.96 -6.57 -12.20
C ASN A 170 -17.23 -5.06 -12.41
N GLU A 171 -18.25 -4.50 -11.78
CA GLU A 171 -18.58 -3.07 -11.89
C GLU A 171 -17.66 -2.18 -11.03
N ARG A 172 -17.03 -2.75 -9.99
CA ARG A 172 -16.02 -2.02 -9.17
C ARG A 172 -14.76 -1.69 -9.97
N LEU A 173 -14.47 -2.43 -11.02
CA LEU A 173 -13.34 -2.18 -11.92
C LEU A 173 -13.54 -0.91 -12.78
N TYR A 174 -14.76 -0.38 -12.87
CA TYR A 174 -15.12 0.78 -13.71
C TYR A 174 -15.45 2.05 -12.93
N GLN A 175 -15.18 2.10 -11.63
CA GLN A 175 -15.45 3.30 -10.83
C GLN A 175 -14.46 4.42 -11.21
N LYS A 176 -14.92 5.39 -11.99
CA LYS A 176 -14.25 6.67 -12.25
C LYS A 176 -14.77 7.72 -11.26
N GLY A 177 -13.90 8.65 -10.85
CA GLY A 177 -14.31 9.80 -10.06
C GLY A 177 -14.42 9.56 -8.55
N MET A 178 -13.59 8.66 -8.00
CA MET A 178 -13.49 8.50 -6.54
C MET A 178 -12.75 9.64 -5.84
N PHE A 179 -11.92 10.37 -6.58
CA PHE A 179 -11.05 11.40 -6.03
C PHE A 179 -11.16 12.72 -6.77
N GLN A 180 -10.81 13.79 -6.06
CA GLN A 180 -10.52 15.12 -6.61
C GLN A 180 -9.14 15.57 -6.13
N ILE A 181 -8.50 16.46 -6.90
CA ILE A 181 -7.24 17.08 -6.52
C ILE A 181 -7.48 18.54 -6.09
N LYS A 182 -6.85 18.96 -4.99
CA LYS A 182 -7.00 20.32 -4.46
C LYS A 182 -5.79 21.21 -4.73
N GLN A 183 -4.60 20.62 -4.87
CA GLN A 183 -3.35 21.35 -5.09
C GLN A 183 -2.54 20.61 -6.14
N THR A 184 -2.19 21.28 -7.23
CA THR A 184 -1.51 20.67 -8.38
C THR A 184 -0.03 21.04 -8.46
N ASP A 185 0.35 22.26 -8.07
CA ASP A 185 1.68 22.81 -8.34
C ASP A 185 2.82 21.97 -7.76
N ALA A 186 2.59 21.41 -6.56
CA ALA A 186 3.59 20.62 -5.86
C ALA A 186 3.87 19.23 -6.49
N ILE A 187 3.06 18.80 -7.48
CA ILE A 187 3.19 17.48 -8.13
C ILE A 187 3.56 17.58 -9.61
N VAL A 188 3.47 18.77 -10.22
CA VAL A 188 3.83 18.98 -11.62
C VAL A 188 5.26 18.56 -11.87
N GLN A 189 5.49 17.73 -12.92
CA GLN A 189 6.80 17.18 -13.30
C GLN A 189 7.52 16.37 -12.18
N ARG A 190 6.80 15.92 -11.14
CA ARG A 190 7.35 15.08 -10.08
C ARG A 190 7.05 13.60 -10.32
N ASP A 191 7.97 12.76 -9.86
CA ASP A 191 7.73 11.31 -9.75
C ASP A 191 6.92 11.05 -8.47
N VAL A 192 5.73 10.48 -8.62
CA VAL A 192 4.76 10.28 -7.54
C VAL A 192 4.63 8.80 -7.22
N ILE A 193 4.56 8.48 -5.92
CA ILE A 193 4.27 7.14 -5.44
C ILE A 193 3.02 7.18 -4.55
N LEU A 194 1.93 6.58 -5.04
CA LEU A 194 0.71 6.37 -4.26
C LEU A 194 0.94 5.33 -3.16
N ILE A 195 0.51 5.63 -1.94
CA ILE A 195 0.65 4.73 -0.80
C ILE A 195 -0.74 4.26 -0.36
N ASP A 196 -0.91 2.94 -0.20
CA ASP A 196 -2.14 2.35 0.34
C ASP A 196 -1.83 1.10 1.18
N ASP A 197 -2.80 0.61 1.95
CA ASP A 197 -2.63 -0.59 2.77
C ASP A 197 -2.65 -1.88 1.94
N ILE A 198 -3.53 -1.99 0.94
CA ILE A 198 -3.72 -3.20 0.14
C ILE A 198 -4.00 -2.89 -1.34
N TYR A 199 -3.31 -3.61 -2.22
CA TYR A 199 -3.63 -3.64 -3.66
C TYR A 199 -4.43 -4.91 -3.97
N THR A 200 -5.68 -4.77 -4.36
CA THR A 200 -6.54 -5.89 -4.80
C THR A 200 -6.67 -5.90 -6.33
N THR A 201 -7.64 -5.23 -6.86
CA THR A 201 -7.88 -5.08 -8.31
C THR A 201 -7.13 -3.89 -8.92
N GLY A 202 -6.63 -2.98 -8.10
CA GLY A 202 -6.00 -1.74 -8.53
C GLY A 202 -6.96 -0.58 -8.82
N ALA A 203 -8.29 -0.77 -8.78
CA ALA A 203 -9.27 0.25 -9.17
C ALA A 203 -9.06 1.60 -8.46
N THR A 204 -8.83 1.58 -7.13
CA THR A 204 -8.54 2.78 -6.34
C THR A 204 -7.26 3.48 -6.80
N ILE A 205 -6.21 2.69 -7.01
CA ILE A 205 -4.89 3.19 -7.42
C ILE A 205 -4.94 3.77 -8.82
N TYR A 206 -5.61 3.10 -9.76
CA TYR A 206 -5.74 3.59 -11.14
C TYR A 206 -6.55 4.88 -11.24
N ASP A 207 -7.65 5.03 -10.47
CA ASP A 207 -8.42 6.27 -10.46
C ASP A 207 -7.60 7.45 -9.88
N ALA A 208 -6.90 7.23 -8.77
CA ALA A 208 -6.01 8.22 -8.19
C ALA A 208 -4.85 8.59 -9.14
N ALA A 209 -4.22 7.58 -9.77
CA ALA A 209 -3.12 7.78 -10.70
C ALA A 209 -3.55 8.59 -11.94
N ARG A 210 -4.75 8.33 -12.49
CA ARG A 210 -5.30 9.08 -13.61
C ARG A 210 -5.40 10.56 -13.27
N ILE A 211 -5.98 10.91 -12.14
CA ILE A 211 -6.15 12.30 -11.71
C ILE A 211 -4.79 13.00 -11.51
N LEU A 212 -3.81 12.28 -10.93
CA LEU A 212 -2.46 12.84 -10.76
C LEU A 212 -1.73 13.04 -12.10
N LYS A 213 -1.90 12.13 -13.05
CA LYS A 213 -1.36 12.28 -14.40
C LYS A 213 -1.99 13.47 -15.14
N GLU A 214 -3.32 13.62 -15.06
CA GLU A 214 -4.06 14.76 -15.62
C GLU A 214 -3.61 16.09 -14.99
N ALA A 215 -3.21 16.07 -13.71
CA ALA A 215 -2.66 17.22 -12.99
C ALA A 215 -1.16 17.48 -13.25
N GLY A 216 -0.53 16.75 -14.18
CA GLY A 216 0.83 17.03 -14.63
C GLY A 216 1.94 16.25 -13.91
N ALA A 217 1.63 15.20 -13.14
CA ALA A 217 2.67 14.32 -12.57
C ALA A 217 3.50 13.68 -13.69
N LYS A 218 4.83 13.68 -13.56
CA LYS A 218 5.76 13.07 -14.52
C LYS A 218 5.53 11.58 -14.64
N SER A 219 5.55 10.87 -13.54
CA SER A 219 5.21 9.45 -13.45
C SER A 219 4.40 9.17 -12.18
N VAL A 220 3.57 8.12 -12.24
CA VAL A 220 2.84 7.63 -11.07
C VAL A 220 3.09 6.14 -10.91
N SER A 221 3.55 5.75 -9.74
CA SER A 221 3.68 4.36 -9.28
C SER A 221 2.88 4.18 -8.01
N SER A 222 2.78 2.96 -7.49
CA SER A 222 2.16 2.71 -6.19
C SER A 222 2.98 1.74 -5.36
N PHE A 223 2.86 1.90 -4.04
CA PHE A 223 3.44 1.03 -3.05
C PHE A 223 2.40 0.71 -1.98
N THR A 224 2.22 -0.57 -1.66
CA THR A 224 1.25 -1.01 -0.67
C THR A 224 1.89 -1.99 0.32
N LEU A 225 1.30 -2.12 1.50
CA LEU A 225 1.78 -3.12 2.46
C LEU A 225 1.51 -4.52 1.94
N ILE A 226 0.32 -4.73 1.35
CA ILE A 226 -0.17 -6.06 0.97
C ILE A 226 -0.61 -6.10 -0.49
N ARG A 227 -0.38 -7.27 -1.13
CA ARG A 227 -0.92 -7.64 -2.45
C ARG A 227 -1.84 -8.86 -2.30
N SER A 228 -3.09 -8.69 -2.66
CA SER A 228 -4.08 -9.76 -2.74
C SER A 228 -4.17 -10.37 -4.14
#